data_e28daf6feb327e516c57e134fa764df5
#
_entry.id   e28daf6feb327e516c57e134fa764df5
#
_cell.length_a   1.000
_cell.length_b   1.000
_cell.length_c   1.000
_cell.angle_alpha   90.00
_cell.angle_beta   90.00
_cell.angle_gamma   90.00
#
_symmetry.space_group_name_H-M   'P 1'
#
loop_
_entity.id
_entity.type
_entity.pdbx_description
1 polymer ?
#
loop_
_entity_poly.entity_id
_entity_poly.type
_entity_poly.pdbx_seq_one_letter_code
_entity_poly.pdbx_strand_id
1 'polypeptide(L)'
;MEIRQLQYFVESARTRSFSQAARTLYTSQPNDSKAIQQLETELDTVLFTRSSGGIELTEEGKIVYLYAVNILQNVDRMNELLEERRQTHPISD
;
A
#
# COMPACT_ATOMS: atom_id res chain seq x y z
N MET A 1 -11.52 2.89 -2.55
CA MET A 1 -10.07 2.68 -2.33
C MET A 1 -9.87 2.31 -0.88
N GLU A 2 -9.24 1.18 -0.65
CA GLU A 2 -9.02 0.68 0.70
C GLU A 2 -7.56 0.84 1.11
N ILE A 3 -7.32 1.03 2.39
CA ILE A 3 -5.95 1.14 2.93
C ILE A 3 -5.14 -0.09 2.56
N ARG A 4 -5.74 -1.28 2.62
CA ARG A 4 -5.06 -2.53 2.28
C ARG A 4 -4.57 -2.55 0.82
N GLN A 5 -5.38 -2.01 -0.09
CA GLN A 5 -4.96 -1.89 -1.50
C GLN A 5 -3.74 -0.99 -1.63
N LEU A 6 -3.70 0.10 -0.88
CA LEU A 6 -2.54 1.01 -0.88
C LEU A 6 -1.30 0.33 -0.29
N GLN A 7 -1.46 -0.49 0.75
CA GLN A 7 -0.35 -1.27 1.31
C GLN A 7 0.22 -2.23 0.28
N TYR A 8 -0.64 -2.97 -0.42
CA TYR A 8 -0.21 -3.90 -1.46
C TYR A 8 0.50 -3.15 -2.59
N PHE A 9 -0.05 -2.02 -3.00
CA PHE A 9 0.51 -1.21 -4.06
C PHE A 9 1.91 -0.69 -3.69
N VAL A 10 2.05 -0.09 -2.51
CA VAL A 10 3.33 0.47 -2.06
C VAL A 10 4.39 -0.62 -1.93
N GLU A 11 4.03 -1.77 -1.37
CA GLU A 11 4.97 -2.87 -1.18
C GLU A 11 5.38 -3.48 -2.53
N SER A 12 4.44 -3.61 -3.46
CA SER A 12 4.74 -4.10 -4.82
C SER A 12 5.70 -3.15 -5.54
N ALA A 13 5.50 -1.85 -5.38
CA ALA A 13 6.39 -0.86 -5.99
C ALA A 13 7.79 -0.92 -5.37
N ARG A 14 7.86 -1.02 -4.05
CA ARG A 14 9.12 -1.03 -3.32
C ARG A 14 9.96 -2.26 -3.66
N THR A 15 9.32 -3.42 -3.77
CA THR A 15 10.03 -4.68 -4.05
C THR A 15 10.17 -4.95 -5.54
N ARG A 16 9.44 -4.23 -6.38
CA ARG A 16 9.36 -4.44 -7.82
C ARG A 16 8.88 -5.85 -8.17
N SER A 17 8.03 -6.42 -7.32
CA SER A 17 7.58 -7.80 -7.47
C SER A 17 6.27 -8.00 -6.71
N PHE A 18 5.25 -8.49 -7.42
CA PHE A 18 3.99 -8.86 -6.76
C PHE A 18 4.19 -10.04 -5.82
N SER A 19 5.02 -11.01 -6.21
CA SER A 19 5.29 -12.19 -5.39
C SER A 19 5.99 -11.82 -4.09
N GLN A 20 6.99 -10.93 -4.17
CA GLN A 20 7.73 -10.51 -2.99
C GLN A 20 6.85 -9.68 -2.05
N ALA A 21 6.04 -8.79 -2.62
CA ALA A 21 5.11 -7.99 -1.83
C ALA A 21 4.12 -8.89 -1.09
N ALA A 22 3.58 -9.90 -1.77
CA ALA A 22 2.65 -10.84 -1.16
C ALA A 22 3.30 -11.56 0.02
N ARG A 23 4.55 -11.97 -0.11
CA ARG A 23 5.28 -12.62 0.98
C ARG A 23 5.44 -11.70 2.18
N THR A 24 5.85 -10.46 1.94
CA THR A 24 6.05 -9.47 2.99
C THR A 24 4.75 -9.20 3.74
N LEU A 25 3.63 -9.18 3.02
CA LEU A 25 2.32 -8.85 3.59
C LEU A 25 1.52 -10.09 4.02
N TYR A 26 2.16 -11.27 4.02
CA TYR A 26 1.57 -12.53 4.46
C TYR A 26 0.27 -12.85 3.71
N THR A 27 0.30 -12.68 2.40
CA THR A 27 -0.83 -12.98 1.53
C THR A 27 -0.35 -13.75 0.29
N SER A 28 -1.27 -14.16 -0.57
CA SER A 28 -0.92 -14.84 -1.81
C SER A 28 -0.68 -13.82 -2.92
N GLN A 29 0.15 -14.20 -3.90
CA GLN A 29 0.41 -13.33 -5.04
C GLN A 29 -0.88 -12.99 -5.82
N PRO A 30 -1.82 -13.94 -6.04
CA PRO A 30 -3.09 -13.58 -6.66
C PRO A 30 -3.89 -12.53 -5.89
N ASN A 31 -3.86 -12.55 -4.55
CA ASN A 31 -4.55 -11.53 -3.74
C ASN A 31 -3.92 -10.16 -3.92
N ASP A 32 -2.59 -10.09 -3.92
CA ASP A 32 -1.86 -8.84 -4.14
C ASP A 32 -2.18 -8.28 -5.53
N SER A 33 -2.06 -9.11 -6.56
CA SER A 33 -2.32 -8.69 -7.94
C SER A 33 -3.76 -8.22 -8.13
N LYS A 34 -4.72 -8.94 -7.51
CA LYS A 34 -6.13 -8.56 -7.59
C LYS A 34 -6.39 -7.21 -6.94
N ALA A 35 -5.79 -6.96 -5.78
CA ALA A 35 -5.93 -5.69 -5.09
C ALA A 35 -5.41 -4.53 -5.95
N ILE A 36 -4.27 -4.74 -6.61
CA ILE A 36 -3.69 -3.75 -7.51
C ILE A 36 -4.60 -3.51 -8.71
N GLN A 37 -5.14 -4.58 -9.31
CA GLN A 37 -6.07 -4.45 -10.43
C GLN A 37 -7.32 -3.66 -10.05
N GLN A 38 -7.86 -3.92 -8.86
CA GLN A 38 -9.02 -3.19 -8.36
C GLN A 38 -8.71 -1.72 -8.19
N LEU A 39 -7.53 -1.41 -7.68
CA LEU A 39 -7.08 -0.04 -7.52
C LEU A 39 -6.92 0.67 -8.88
N GLU A 40 -6.32 -0.02 -9.84
CA GLU A 40 -6.16 0.52 -11.21
C GLU A 40 -7.53 0.80 -11.84
N THR A 41 -8.47 -0.11 -11.66
CA THR A 41 -9.83 0.06 -12.21
C THR A 41 -10.52 1.26 -11.56
N GLU A 42 -10.44 1.37 -10.25
CA GLU A 42 -11.08 2.46 -9.52
C GLU A 42 -10.50 3.82 -9.92
N LEU A 43 -9.18 3.89 -10.07
CA LEU A 43 -8.50 5.13 -10.44
C LEU A 43 -8.48 5.38 -11.95
N ASP A 44 -8.95 4.41 -12.73
CA ASP A 44 -8.91 4.44 -14.20
C ASP A 44 -7.49 4.77 -14.68
N THR A 45 -6.52 4.05 -14.13
CA THR A 45 -5.10 4.35 -14.34
C THR A 45 -4.28 3.08 -14.26
N VAL A 46 -3.34 2.91 -15.19
CA VAL A 46 -2.37 1.82 -15.13
C VAL A 46 -1.24 2.26 -14.20
N LEU A 47 -0.96 1.48 -13.17
CA LEU A 47 0.03 1.83 -12.15
C LEU A 47 1.38 1.17 -12.38
N PHE A 48 1.40 0.00 -13.00
CA PHE A 48 2.63 -0.76 -13.23
C PHE A 48 2.77 -1.20 -14.68
N THR A 49 4.01 -1.26 -15.14
CA THR A 49 4.38 -1.95 -16.39
C THR A 49 5.41 -3.01 -16.05
N ARG A 50 5.54 -4.01 -16.93
CA ARG A 50 6.57 -5.04 -16.76
C ARG A 50 7.87 -4.58 -17.38
N SER A 51 8.99 -4.91 -16.72
CA SER A 51 10.32 -4.63 -17.22
C SER A 51 11.21 -5.85 -17.00
N SER A 52 12.42 -5.82 -17.49
CA SER A 52 13.37 -6.93 -17.34
C SER A 52 13.74 -7.20 -15.88
N GLY A 53 13.64 -6.20 -15.04
CA GLY A 53 13.96 -6.33 -13.61
C GLY A 53 12.75 -6.57 -12.73
N GLY A 54 11.57 -6.82 -13.31
CA GLY A 54 10.33 -7.03 -12.57
C GLY A 54 9.25 -6.08 -13.05
N ILE A 55 8.56 -5.44 -12.10
CA ILE A 55 7.54 -4.43 -12.42
C ILE A 55 8.09 -3.04 -12.11
N GLU A 56 7.57 -2.05 -12.80
CA GLU A 56 7.96 -0.64 -12.60
C GLU A 56 6.71 0.22 -12.57
N LEU A 57 6.77 1.31 -11.81
CA LEU A 57 5.69 2.28 -11.79
C LEU A 57 5.61 3.03 -13.13
N THR A 58 4.39 3.24 -13.61
CA THR A 58 4.13 4.19 -14.69
C THR A 58 4.33 5.61 -14.13
N GLU A 59 4.28 6.61 -15.00
CA GLU A 59 4.33 8.00 -14.54
C GLU A 59 3.15 8.28 -13.60
N GLU A 60 1.96 7.79 -13.95
CA GLU A 60 0.78 7.90 -13.10
C GLU A 60 0.97 7.12 -11.80
N GLY A 61 1.59 5.93 -11.88
CA GLY A 61 1.89 5.14 -10.70
C GLY A 61 2.80 5.86 -9.72
N LYS A 62 3.74 6.67 -10.22
CA LYS A 62 4.63 7.46 -9.37
C LYS A 62 3.86 8.53 -8.58
N ILE A 63 2.86 9.13 -9.23
CA ILE A 63 1.99 10.10 -8.56
C ILE A 63 1.22 9.41 -7.44
N VAL A 64 0.59 8.29 -7.75
CA VAL A 64 -0.19 7.53 -6.77
C VAL A 64 0.70 7.04 -5.63
N TYR A 65 1.92 6.59 -5.95
CA TYR A 65 2.87 6.11 -4.95
C TYR A 65 3.19 7.18 -3.91
N LEU A 66 3.46 8.41 -4.36
CA LEU A 66 3.78 9.51 -3.46
C LEU A 66 2.65 9.74 -2.45
N TYR A 67 1.42 9.78 -2.93
CA TYR A 67 0.26 10.02 -2.06
C TYR A 67 -0.07 8.79 -1.22
N ALA A 68 0.07 7.58 -1.76
CA ALA A 68 -0.18 6.36 -1.01
C ALA A 68 0.77 6.25 0.19
N VAL A 69 2.05 6.55 0.00
CA VAL A 69 3.03 6.56 1.10
C VAL A 69 2.60 7.57 2.18
N ASN A 70 2.20 8.77 1.76
CA ASN A 70 1.76 9.79 2.70
C ASN A 70 0.51 9.36 3.48
N ILE A 71 -0.45 8.75 2.79
CA ILE A 71 -1.68 8.27 3.42
C ILE A 71 -1.34 7.20 4.47
N LEU A 72 -0.48 6.24 4.11
CA LEU A 72 -0.11 5.16 5.02
C LEU A 72 0.67 5.69 6.22
N GLN A 73 1.57 6.66 6.02
CA GLN A 73 2.30 7.29 7.10
C GLN A 73 1.35 8.01 8.05
N ASN A 74 0.33 8.67 7.52
CA ASN A 74 -0.68 9.34 8.34
C ASN A 74 -1.50 8.35 9.16
N VAL A 75 -1.83 7.19 8.59
CA VAL A 75 -2.52 6.13 9.33
C VAL A 75 -1.66 5.67 10.49
N ASP A 76 -0.38 5.41 10.24
CA ASP A 76 0.56 4.96 11.27
C ASP A 76 0.71 6.03 12.35
N ARG A 77 0.84 7.28 11.96
CA ARG A 77 0.99 8.39 12.91
C ARG A 77 -0.25 8.56 13.78
N MET A 78 -1.42 8.44 13.16
CA MET A 78 -2.68 8.49 13.90
C MET A 78 -2.72 7.39 14.98
N ASN A 79 -2.34 6.17 14.60
CA ASN A 79 -2.34 5.04 15.53
C ASN A 79 -1.33 5.25 16.67
N GLU A 80 -0.15 5.79 16.36
CA GLU A 80 0.86 6.11 17.37
C GLU A 80 0.32 7.13 18.38
N LEU A 81 -0.31 8.18 17.90
CA LEU A 81 -0.85 9.22 18.76
C LEU A 81 -1.97 8.69 19.66
N LEU A 82 -2.81 7.82 19.09
CA LEU A 82 -3.88 7.20 19.87
C LEU A 82 -3.31 6.27 20.93
N GLU A 83 -2.24 5.53 20.60
CA GLU A 83 -1.59 4.65 21.56
C GLU A 83 -0.95 5.44 22.70
N GLU A 84 -0.27 6.54 22.39
CA GLU A 84 0.29 7.43 23.40
C GLU A 84 -0.78 7.93 24.36
N ARG A 85 -1.93 8.31 23.80
CA ARG A 85 -3.03 8.81 24.59
C ARG A 85 -3.66 7.72 25.47
N ARG A 86 -3.73 6.50 25.00
CA ARG A 86 -4.22 5.37 25.79
C ARG A 86 -3.34 5.08 26.98
N GLN A 87 -2.02 5.29 26.85
CA GLN A 87 -1.06 5.08 27.94
C GLN A 87 -1.18 6.15 29.03
N THR A 88 -1.43 7.40 28.62
CA THR A 88 -1.55 8.52 29.57
C THR A 88 -2.97 8.76 30.04
N HIS A 89 -3.97 8.39 29.22
CA HIS A 89 -5.39 8.60 29.51
C HIS A 89 -6.16 7.33 29.17
N PRO A 90 -6.08 6.27 29.99
CA PRO A 90 -6.77 5.02 29.70
C PRO A 90 -8.26 5.23 29.49
N ILE A 91 -8.83 4.49 28.53
CA ILE A 91 -10.26 4.57 28.24
C ILE A 91 -11.09 4.01 29.39
N SER A 92 -10.61 2.92 29.98
CA SER A 92 -11.30 2.32 31.14
C SER A 92 -10.97 3.11 32.40
N ASP A 93 -11.93 3.36 33.16
CA ASP A 93 -11.77 4.13 34.39
C ASP A 93 -11.49 3.26 35.57
#